data_a432a06d158c5efa6ce508900f9a9b2d
#
_entry.id   a432a06d158c5efa6ce508900f9a9b2d
#
_cell.length_a   1.000
_cell.length_b   1.000
_cell.length_c   1.000
_cell.angle_alpha   90.00
_cell.angle_beta   90.00
_cell.angle_gamma   90.00
#
_symmetry.space_group_name_H-M   'P 1'
#
loop_
_entity.id
_entity.type
_entity.pdbx_description
1 polymer ?
#
loop_
_entity_poly.entity_id
_entity_poly.type
_entity_poly.pdbx_seq_one_letter_code
_entity_poly.pdbx_strand_id
1 'polypeptide(L)'
;IVSSSVFVPSPITAREGRDGDEEDRVKWKEESDSWPAFPATRRAILSTIIKNGIQNVVFLSGDIHCANVAAIDFTGSPEAEKLKAFSVTSSAFYWPFPFADGEPSSFVHDSRAQDQRDTFQIDTQHAMDYRAWNFTQEDNFCRVDLDPKTQRQVVSALNKKGEVIRRRNWIGQATGKPIVAELQLAPW
;
A
#
# COMPACT_ATOMS: atom_id res chain seq x y z
N ILE A 1 -1.12 2.25 13.07
CA ILE A 1 -1.85 3.47 12.63
C ILE A 1 -3.03 3.01 11.78
N VAL A 2 -4.23 3.45 12.10
CA VAL A 2 -5.43 3.17 11.30
C VAL A 2 -5.81 4.43 10.53
N SER A 3 -6.07 4.29 9.24
CA SER A 3 -6.45 5.36 8.32
C SER A 3 -7.68 4.94 7.52
N SER A 4 -8.63 5.83 7.31
CA SER A 4 -9.77 5.57 6.42
C SER A 4 -9.31 5.41 4.98
N SER A 5 -8.38 6.24 4.53
CA SER A 5 -7.79 6.18 3.19
C SER A 5 -6.43 5.49 3.19
N VAL A 6 -6.05 4.91 2.06
CA VAL A 6 -4.80 4.16 1.87
C VAL A 6 -3.59 5.09 1.99
N PHE A 7 -2.68 4.76 2.91
CA PHE A 7 -1.46 5.54 3.12
C PHE A 7 -0.46 5.35 1.97
N VAL A 8 -0.22 4.12 1.61
CA VAL A 8 0.45 3.64 0.41
C VAL A 8 -0.16 2.29 0.01
N PRO A 9 -0.20 1.95 -1.28
CA PRO A 9 0.34 2.64 -2.45
C PRO A 9 -0.44 3.91 -2.79
N SER A 10 0.24 4.88 -3.38
CA SER A 10 -0.42 6.06 -3.92
C SER A 10 -1.21 5.68 -5.17
N PRO A 11 -2.37 6.30 -5.43
CA PRO A 11 -3.07 6.11 -6.68
C PRO A 11 -2.19 6.62 -7.84
N ILE A 12 -2.12 5.84 -8.90
CA ILE A 12 -1.63 6.35 -10.18
C ILE A 12 -2.70 7.33 -10.62
N THR A 13 -2.33 8.58 -10.78
CA THR A 13 -3.20 9.50 -11.47
C THR A 13 -3.39 8.92 -12.87
N ALA A 14 -4.57 8.32 -13.11
CA ALA A 14 -4.90 7.52 -14.31
C ALA A 14 -4.71 8.30 -15.61
N ARG A 15 -4.20 9.50 -15.53
CA ARG A 15 -4.01 10.45 -16.58
C ARG A 15 -2.56 10.82 -16.86
N GLU A 16 -1.60 10.24 -16.16
CA GLU A 16 -0.18 10.36 -16.52
C GLU A 16 0.15 9.74 -17.90
N GLY A 17 -0.81 9.10 -18.54
CA GLY A 17 -0.70 8.51 -19.88
C GLY A 17 -1.92 8.70 -20.78
N ARG A 18 -2.95 9.39 -20.33
CA ARG A 18 -4.09 9.79 -21.17
C ARG A 18 -4.10 11.32 -21.27
N ASP A 19 -4.53 11.83 -22.42
CA ASP A 19 -4.59 13.24 -22.82
C ASP A 19 -5.37 14.18 -21.87
N GLY A 20 -5.02 14.19 -20.59
CA GLY A 20 -5.57 15.07 -19.58
C GLY A 20 -4.62 16.21 -19.27
N ASP A 21 -5.15 17.43 -19.17
CA ASP A 21 -4.43 18.63 -18.82
C ASP A 21 -3.67 18.51 -17.49
N GLU A 22 -2.51 19.18 -17.40
CA GLU A 22 -1.73 19.35 -16.17
C GLU A 22 -2.61 19.85 -15.01
N GLU A 23 -3.56 20.73 -15.32
CA GLU A 23 -4.54 21.31 -14.39
C GLU A 23 -5.46 20.23 -13.78
N ASP A 24 -5.92 19.27 -14.56
CA ASP A 24 -6.73 18.13 -14.09
C ASP A 24 -5.93 17.19 -13.17
N ARG A 25 -4.61 17.05 -13.36
CA ARG A 25 -3.73 16.24 -12.52
C ARG A 25 -3.50 16.90 -11.15
N VAL A 26 -3.25 18.20 -11.16
CA VAL A 26 -3.06 19.01 -9.94
C VAL A 26 -4.35 18.99 -9.13
N LYS A 27 -5.48 19.24 -9.76
CA LYS A 27 -6.79 19.25 -9.13
C LYS A 27 -7.12 17.90 -8.47
N TRP A 28 -6.83 16.81 -9.14
CA TRP A 28 -7.08 15.48 -8.58
C TRP A 28 -6.20 15.17 -7.36
N LYS A 29 -4.95 15.62 -7.34
CA LYS A 29 -4.06 15.49 -6.18
C LYS A 29 -4.49 16.36 -5.00
N GLU A 30 -4.99 17.54 -5.27
CA GLU A 30 -5.33 18.54 -4.25
C GLU A 30 -6.73 18.39 -3.69
N GLU A 31 -7.68 17.89 -4.50
CA GLU A 31 -9.09 17.77 -4.12
C GLU A 31 -9.50 16.33 -3.75
N SER A 32 -8.57 15.36 -3.80
CA SER A 32 -8.91 13.99 -3.45
C SER A 32 -8.90 13.78 -1.93
N ASP A 33 -9.63 12.79 -1.46
CA ASP A 33 -9.61 12.33 -0.07
C ASP A 33 -8.44 11.37 0.22
N SER A 34 -7.52 11.22 -0.72
CA SER A 34 -6.33 10.38 -0.60
C SER A 34 -5.14 11.12 0.01
N TRP A 35 -4.20 10.39 0.58
CA TRP A 35 -3.02 10.96 1.26
C TRP A 35 -2.15 11.92 0.43
N PRO A 36 -2.02 11.78 -0.90
CA PRO A 36 -1.35 12.79 -1.72
C PRO A 36 -1.92 14.21 -1.57
N ALA A 37 -3.21 14.35 -1.27
CA ALA A 37 -3.84 15.65 -1.03
C ALA A 37 -3.48 16.26 0.35
N PHE A 38 -2.87 15.50 1.26
CA PHE A 38 -2.53 15.93 2.61
C PHE A 38 -1.01 15.85 2.88
N PRO A 39 -0.16 16.48 2.04
CA PRO A 39 1.29 16.30 2.12
C PRO A 39 1.89 16.79 3.44
N ALA A 40 1.35 17.84 4.04
CA ALA A 40 1.84 18.38 5.32
C ALA A 40 1.62 17.36 6.46
N THR A 41 0.44 16.77 6.56
CA THR A 41 0.11 15.76 7.57
C THR A 41 0.92 14.48 7.34
N ARG A 42 1.05 14.04 6.09
CA ARG A 42 1.88 12.89 5.72
C ARG A 42 3.33 13.08 6.15
N ARG A 43 3.91 14.26 5.87
CA ARG A 43 5.26 14.63 6.33
C ARG A 43 5.40 14.62 7.84
N ALA A 44 4.42 15.17 8.55
CA ALA A 44 4.46 15.21 10.01
C ALA A 44 4.50 13.80 10.63
N ILE A 45 3.68 12.86 10.13
CA ILE A 45 3.67 11.48 10.56
C ILE A 45 5.02 10.81 10.27
N LEU A 46 5.51 10.88 9.04
CA LEU A 46 6.76 10.25 8.63
C LEU A 46 7.97 10.84 9.34
N SER A 47 8.02 12.17 9.51
CA SER A 47 9.06 12.83 10.29
C SER A 47 9.06 12.38 11.75
N THR A 48 7.89 12.15 12.34
CA THR A 48 7.77 11.65 13.71
C THR A 48 8.32 10.24 13.83
N ILE A 49 8.04 9.37 12.85
CA ILE A 49 8.58 8.00 12.79
C ILE A 49 10.11 8.05 12.75
N ILE A 50 10.67 8.84 11.83
CA ILE A 50 12.14 8.94 11.65
C ILE A 50 12.81 9.55 12.91
N LYS A 51 12.34 10.70 13.37
CA LYS A 51 12.94 11.41 14.51
C LYS A 51 12.97 10.60 15.79
N ASN A 52 11.99 9.76 16.00
CA ASN A 52 11.89 8.95 17.21
C ASN A 52 12.34 7.48 16.99
N GLY A 53 12.84 7.13 15.82
CA GLY A 53 13.32 5.80 15.50
C GLY A 53 12.23 4.72 15.65
N ILE A 54 10.97 5.03 15.31
CA ILE A 54 9.84 4.14 15.58
C ILE A 54 9.87 2.98 14.58
N GLN A 55 10.11 1.80 15.10
CA GLN A 55 10.17 0.56 14.32
C GLN A 55 8.80 -0.10 14.17
N ASN A 56 8.68 -0.90 13.11
CA ASN A 56 7.55 -1.80 12.89
C ASN A 56 6.20 -1.08 12.78
N VAL A 57 6.20 0.12 12.20
CA VAL A 57 4.96 0.86 11.98
C VAL A 57 4.13 0.16 10.91
N VAL A 58 2.88 -0.12 11.23
CA VAL A 58 1.93 -0.70 10.27
C VAL A 58 0.76 0.25 10.08
N PHE A 59 0.57 0.70 8.85
CA PHE A 59 -0.63 1.42 8.44
C PHE A 59 -1.70 0.42 8.03
N LEU A 60 -2.88 0.53 8.63
CA LEU A 60 -4.05 -0.27 8.27
C LEU A 60 -5.09 0.62 7.62
N SER A 61 -5.56 0.25 6.45
CA SER A 61 -6.51 1.05 5.69
C SER A 61 -7.50 0.19 4.88
N GLY A 62 -8.53 0.84 4.39
CA GLY A 62 -9.55 0.28 3.50
C GLY A 62 -9.69 1.09 2.22
N ASP A 63 -10.93 1.43 1.84
CA ASP A 63 -11.36 2.40 0.85
C ASP A 63 -11.27 1.97 -0.63
N ILE A 64 -10.15 1.50 -1.11
CA ILE A 64 -9.87 1.29 -2.54
C ILE A 64 -10.43 0.00 -3.16
N HIS A 65 -11.36 -0.67 -2.50
CA HIS A 65 -12.00 -1.91 -2.98
C HIS A 65 -11.03 -3.00 -3.47
N CYS A 66 -9.85 -3.03 -2.91
CA CYS A 66 -8.90 -4.12 -3.11
C CYS A 66 -8.08 -4.35 -1.84
N ALA A 67 -7.51 -5.53 -1.70
CA ALA A 67 -6.48 -5.78 -0.71
C ALA A 67 -5.10 -5.68 -1.37
N ASN A 68 -4.14 -5.20 -0.61
CA ASN A 68 -2.73 -5.21 -0.97
C ASN A 68 -1.86 -5.05 0.28
N VAL A 69 -0.57 -5.28 0.10
CA VAL A 69 0.45 -5.02 1.11
C VAL A 69 1.54 -4.17 0.48
N ALA A 70 2.10 -3.23 1.25
CA ALA A 70 3.27 -2.48 0.84
C ALA A 70 4.33 -2.49 1.94
N ALA A 71 5.60 -2.59 1.54
CA ALA A 71 6.75 -2.30 2.39
C ALA A 71 7.23 -0.89 2.11
N ILE A 72 7.45 -0.13 3.17
CA ILE A 72 7.91 1.26 3.11
C ILE A 72 9.39 1.27 3.46
N ASP A 73 10.19 1.86 2.60
CA ASP A 73 11.62 2.06 2.78
C ASP A 73 11.88 3.56 2.98
N PHE A 74 12.67 3.92 3.99
CA PHE A 74 13.13 5.28 4.22
C PHE A 74 14.55 5.44 3.71
N THR A 75 14.88 6.63 3.22
CA THR A 75 16.22 7.00 2.74
C THR A 75 16.67 8.30 3.35
N GLY A 76 17.96 8.63 3.24
CA GLY A 76 18.54 9.92 3.64
C GLY A 76 19.42 9.87 4.88
N SER A 77 19.31 8.85 5.72
CA SER A 77 20.27 8.60 6.81
C SER A 77 20.35 7.12 7.16
N PRO A 78 21.50 6.63 7.69
CA PRO A 78 21.65 5.24 8.11
C PRO A 78 20.63 4.80 9.17
N GLU A 79 20.17 5.73 10.01
CA GLU A 79 19.15 5.47 11.03
C GLU A 79 17.76 5.30 10.40
N ALA A 80 17.41 6.15 9.43
CA ALA A 80 16.16 6.05 8.71
C ALA A 80 16.08 4.76 7.87
N GLU A 81 17.16 4.38 7.19
CA GLU A 81 17.22 3.18 6.34
C GLU A 81 17.02 1.87 7.11
N LYS A 82 17.24 1.88 8.42
CA LYS A 82 17.00 0.71 9.29
C LYS A 82 15.56 0.57 9.74
N LEU A 83 14.73 1.61 9.58
CA LEU A 83 13.35 1.57 10.03
C LEU A 83 12.51 0.64 9.16
N LYS A 84 11.61 -0.09 9.79
CA LYS A 84 10.65 -0.96 9.15
C LYS A 84 9.25 -0.38 9.28
N ALA A 85 8.61 -0.17 8.14
CA ALA A 85 7.22 0.24 8.10
C ALA A 85 6.49 -0.49 6.96
N PHE A 86 5.20 -0.70 7.15
CA PHE A 86 4.37 -1.45 6.22
C PHE A 86 3.00 -0.80 6.08
N SER A 87 2.33 -1.06 4.98
CA SER A 87 0.93 -0.74 4.79
C SER A 87 0.17 -2.01 4.41
N VAL A 88 -0.97 -2.21 5.06
CA VAL A 88 -1.91 -3.29 4.76
C VAL A 88 -3.24 -2.66 4.42
N THR A 89 -3.68 -2.84 3.21
CA THR A 89 -5.01 -2.44 2.77
C THR A 89 -5.93 -3.65 2.77
N SER A 90 -7.05 -3.53 3.47
CA SER A 90 -8.09 -4.54 3.54
C SER A 90 -9.42 -3.88 3.23
N SER A 91 -9.85 -4.01 2.00
CA SER A 91 -11.04 -3.37 1.46
C SER A 91 -11.79 -4.37 0.59
N ALA A 92 -13.02 -4.07 0.21
CA ALA A 92 -13.87 -4.97 -0.56
C ALA A 92 -14.40 -6.18 0.22
N PHE A 93 -14.68 -6.04 1.51
CA PHE A 93 -15.32 -7.09 2.30
C PHE A 93 -16.67 -7.52 1.70
N TYR A 94 -17.40 -6.56 1.23
CA TYR A 94 -18.63 -6.76 0.47
C TYR A 94 -18.85 -5.55 -0.47
N TRP A 95 -18.39 -5.65 -1.70
CA TRP A 95 -18.64 -4.62 -2.71
C TRP A 95 -18.73 -5.23 -4.09
N PRO A 96 -19.89 -5.15 -4.75
CA PRO A 96 -20.13 -5.80 -6.04
C PRO A 96 -19.42 -5.10 -7.22
N PHE A 97 -18.91 -3.89 -6.99
CA PHE A 97 -18.27 -3.12 -8.04
C PHE A 97 -16.78 -2.95 -7.75
N PRO A 98 -15.89 -3.34 -8.66
CA PRO A 98 -14.48 -3.01 -8.52
C PRO A 98 -14.30 -1.48 -8.51
N PHE A 99 -13.29 -1.02 -7.77
CA PHE A 99 -12.93 0.41 -7.75
C PHE A 99 -12.66 0.95 -9.15
N ALA A 100 -12.19 0.07 -10.03
CA ALA A 100 -11.93 0.39 -11.42
C ALA A 100 -11.94 -0.88 -12.28
N ASP A 101 -12.23 -0.71 -13.55
CA ASP A 101 -12.12 -1.79 -14.52
C ASP A 101 -10.66 -2.14 -14.79
N GLY A 102 -10.26 -3.37 -14.55
CA GLY A 102 -8.93 -3.88 -14.85
C GLY A 102 -8.12 -4.30 -13.61
N GLU A 103 -6.83 -4.47 -13.81
CA GLU A 103 -5.91 -4.91 -12.74
C GLU A 103 -5.66 -3.77 -11.75
N PRO A 104 -5.64 -4.03 -10.43
CA PRO A 104 -5.39 -2.99 -9.42
C PRO A 104 -4.08 -2.22 -9.64
N SER A 105 -3.06 -2.87 -10.19
CA SER A 105 -1.78 -2.24 -10.56
C SER A 105 -1.90 -1.16 -11.64
N SER A 106 -3.02 -1.08 -12.34
CA SER A 106 -3.29 0.02 -13.29
C SER A 106 -3.79 1.30 -12.63
N PHE A 107 -4.12 1.26 -11.34
CA PHE A 107 -4.68 2.40 -10.57
C PHE A 107 -3.81 2.83 -9.41
N VAL A 108 -2.96 1.94 -8.93
CA VAL A 108 -2.04 2.21 -7.84
C VAL A 108 -0.64 1.76 -8.23
N HIS A 109 0.37 2.42 -7.70
CA HIS A 109 1.75 2.03 -7.95
C HIS A 109 2.01 0.60 -7.48
N ASP A 110 2.46 -0.25 -8.40
CA ASP A 110 2.97 -1.58 -8.10
C ASP A 110 4.38 -1.72 -8.67
N SER A 111 5.37 -1.74 -7.81
CA SER A 111 6.78 -1.84 -8.18
C SER A 111 7.14 -3.09 -8.98
N ARG A 112 6.24 -4.10 -9.04
CA ARG A 112 6.43 -5.30 -9.88
C ARG A 112 5.93 -5.10 -11.31
N ALA A 113 4.92 -4.26 -11.49
CA ALA A 113 4.32 -3.98 -12.80
C ALA A 113 4.92 -2.74 -13.47
N GLN A 114 5.52 -1.86 -12.65
CA GLN A 114 6.09 -0.58 -13.10
C GLN A 114 7.46 -0.40 -12.48
N ASP A 115 8.46 -0.13 -13.27
CA ASP A 115 9.83 0.21 -12.82
C ASP A 115 9.90 1.57 -12.11
N GLN A 116 8.77 2.25 -11.98
CA GLN A 116 8.68 3.56 -11.35
C GLN A 116 8.34 3.42 -9.87
N ARG A 117 9.25 3.87 -9.02
CA ARG A 117 9.01 4.08 -7.61
C ARG A 117 8.29 5.42 -7.41
N ASP A 118 7.25 5.40 -6.61
CA ASP A 118 6.62 6.63 -6.13
C ASP A 118 7.35 7.11 -4.87
N THR A 119 8.30 8.04 -5.07
CA THR A 119 9.10 8.61 -4.00
C THR A 119 8.39 9.82 -3.40
N PHE A 120 8.24 9.84 -2.07
CA PHE A 120 7.69 10.98 -1.35
C PHE A 120 8.77 11.68 -0.51
N GLN A 121 9.05 12.95 -0.85
CA GLN A 121 10.00 13.77 -0.11
C GLN A 121 9.42 14.20 1.23
N ILE A 122 10.05 13.78 2.32
CA ILE A 122 9.62 14.07 3.70
C ILE A 122 10.17 15.42 4.14
N ASP A 123 11.47 15.62 3.97
CA ASP A 123 12.19 16.86 4.23
C ASP A 123 13.37 17.00 3.26
N THR A 124 14.28 17.94 3.52
CA THR A 124 15.45 18.19 2.65
C THR A 124 16.43 17.03 2.59
N GLN A 125 16.40 16.12 3.56
CA GLN A 125 17.31 14.99 3.68
C GLN A 125 16.62 13.65 3.44
N HIS A 126 15.39 13.47 3.95
CA HIS A 126 14.75 12.17 4.00
C HIS A 126 13.63 12.04 2.96
N ALA A 127 13.54 10.86 2.38
CA ALA A 127 12.43 10.46 1.51
C ALA A 127 11.88 9.08 1.90
N MET A 128 10.69 8.79 1.41
CA MET A 128 10.02 7.51 1.53
C MET A 128 9.78 6.93 0.14
N ASP A 129 10.22 5.71 -0.04
CA ASP A 129 9.83 4.83 -1.15
C ASP A 129 8.97 3.69 -0.64
N TYR A 130 8.26 2.99 -1.51
CA TYR A 130 7.56 1.76 -1.15
C TYR A 130 7.46 0.79 -2.32
N ARG A 131 7.21 -0.47 -1.97
CA ARG A 131 6.90 -1.54 -2.91
C ARG A 131 5.58 -2.15 -2.51
N ALA A 132 4.63 -2.24 -3.44
CA ALA A 132 3.31 -2.79 -3.20
C ALA A 132 3.10 -4.09 -3.99
N TRP A 133 2.42 -5.05 -3.38
CA TRP A 133 2.14 -6.35 -3.99
C TRP A 133 0.91 -7.02 -3.37
N ASN A 134 0.58 -8.22 -3.86
CA ASN A 134 -0.54 -9.02 -3.37
C ASN A 134 -1.90 -8.36 -3.56
N PHE A 135 -2.09 -7.71 -4.70
CA PHE A 135 -3.37 -7.12 -5.05
C PHE A 135 -4.45 -8.18 -5.31
N THR A 136 -5.65 -7.93 -4.80
CA THR A 136 -6.86 -8.65 -5.16
C THR A 136 -8.09 -7.77 -5.01
N GLN A 137 -9.02 -7.87 -5.97
CA GLN A 137 -10.33 -7.20 -5.96
C GLN A 137 -11.48 -8.19 -5.67
N GLU A 138 -11.18 -9.47 -5.41
CA GLU A 138 -12.20 -10.40 -4.93
C GLU A 138 -12.76 -9.91 -3.59
N ASP A 139 -14.01 -10.27 -3.27
CA ASP A 139 -14.57 -10.05 -1.92
C ASP A 139 -13.60 -10.60 -0.88
N ASN A 140 -13.06 -9.72 -0.05
CA ASN A 140 -11.95 -10.10 0.83
C ASN A 140 -11.93 -9.35 2.15
N PHE A 141 -11.21 -9.94 3.09
CA PHE A 141 -10.65 -9.29 4.25
C PHE A 141 -9.23 -9.81 4.51
N CYS A 142 -8.40 -9.00 5.14
CA CYS A 142 -7.06 -9.43 5.51
C CYS A 142 -7.00 -9.90 6.95
N ARG A 143 -6.40 -11.09 7.16
CA ARG A 143 -5.97 -11.53 8.48
C ARG A 143 -4.50 -11.22 8.65
N VAL A 144 -4.17 -10.61 9.77
CA VAL A 144 -2.80 -10.28 10.15
C VAL A 144 -2.41 -11.14 11.36
N ASP A 145 -1.47 -12.03 11.15
CA ASP A 145 -0.93 -12.91 12.19
C ASP A 145 0.48 -12.39 12.56
N LEU A 146 0.74 -12.19 13.85
CA LEU A 146 2.03 -11.73 14.36
C LEU A 146 2.69 -12.85 15.18
N ASP A 147 3.90 -13.24 14.78
CA ASP A 147 4.74 -14.14 15.56
C ASP A 147 5.89 -13.34 16.20
N PRO A 148 5.82 -13.05 17.51
CA PRO A 148 6.84 -12.29 18.21
C PRO A 148 8.16 -13.06 18.34
N LYS A 149 8.16 -14.39 18.25
CA LYS A 149 9.39 -15.18 18.37
C LYS A 149 10.23 -15.11 17.11
N THR A 150 9.60 -15.19 15.96
CA THR A 150 10.27 -15.09 14.67
C THR A 150 10.32 -13.68 14.12
N GLN A 151 9.66 -12.73 14.79
CA GLN A 151 9.52 -11.34 14.37
C GLN A 151 8.93 -11.24 12.96
N ARG A 152 7.95 -12.09 12.68
CA ARG A 152 7.25 -12.11 11.40
C ARG A 152 5.81 -11.68 11.56
N GLN A 153 5.38 -10.90 10.61
CA GLN A 153 3.97 -10.59 10.39
C GLN A 153 3.54 -11.26 9.09
N VAL A 154 2.48 -12.06 9.16
CA VAL A 154 1.89 -12.72 7.99
C VAL A 154 0.55 -12.08 7.71
N VAL A 155 0.38 -11.57 6.49
CA VAL A 155 -0.86 -10.98 6.01
C VAL A 155 -1.47 -11.89 4.96
N SER A 156 -2.66 -12.41 5.23
CA SER A 156 -3.38 -13.32 4.34
C SER A 156 -4.68 -12.67 3.88
N ALA A 157 -4.89 -12.58 2.56
CA ALA A 157 -6.19 -12.18 2.03
C ALA A 157 -7.13 -13.40 2.00
N LEU A 158 -8.26 -13.27 2.68
CA LEU A 158 -9.27 -14.32 2.82
C LEU A 158 -10.55 -13.92 2.08
N ASN A 159 -11.19 -14.87 1.41
CA ASN A 159 -12.46 -14.67 0.75
C ASN A 159 -13.63 -14.72 1.77
N LYS A 160 -14.85 -14.51 1.30
CA LYS A 160 -16.07 -14.55 2.12
C LYS A 160 -16.35 -15.89 2.82
N LYS A 161 -15.64 -16.95 2.45
CA LYS A 161 -15.71 -18.26 3.13
C LYS A 161 -14.60 -18.45 4.16
N GLY A 162 -13.69 -17.47 4.32
CA GLY A 162 -12.53 -17.59 5.18
C GLY A 162 -11.37 -18.39 4.57
N GLU A 163 -11.41 -18.67 3.28
CA GLU A 163 -10.35 -19.38 2.58
C GLU A 163 -9.34 -18.38 2.00
N VAL A 164 -8.04 -18.74 2.00
CA VAL A 164 -7.00 -17.91 1.41
C VAL A 164 -7.24 -17.76 -0.10
N ILE A 165 -7.33 -16.51 -0.54
CA ILE A 165 -7.49 -16.19 -1.96
C ILE A 165 -6.24 -16.63 -2.72
N ARG A 166 -6.44 -17.21 -3.91
CA ARG A 166 -5.37 -17.62 -4.81
C ARG A 166 -5.34 -16.72 -6.03
N ARG A 167 -4.14 -16.30 -6.40
CA ARG A 167 -3.94 -15.46 -7.58
C ARG A 167 -4.59 -16.05 -8.81
N ARG A 168 -5.21 -15.21 -9.60
CA ARG A 168 -5.70 -15.53 -10.94
C ARG A 168 -4.75 -14.95 -11.98
N ASN A 169 -4.69 -15.59 -13.13
CA ASN A 169 -4.07 -15.00 -14.31
C ASN A 169 -5.07 -14.04 -14.99
N TRP A 170 -4.63 -13.36 -16.02
CA TRP A 170 -5.42 -12.40 -16.78
C TRP A 170 -6.70 -12.96 -17.42
N ILE A 171 -6.79 -14.29 -17.59
CA ILE A 171 -8.00 -14.97 -18.07
C ILE A 171 -8.86 -15.53 -16.92
N GLY A 172 -8.60 -15.13 -15.69
CA GLY A 172 -9.38 -15.51 -14.52
C GLY A 172 -9.10 -16.88 -13.92
N GLN A 173 -8.14 -17.65 -14.45
CA GLN A 173 -7.78 -18.96 -13.91
C GLN A 173 -6.89 -18.83 -12.67
N ALA A 174 -7.16 -19.61 -11.64
CA ALA A 174 -6.32 -19.65 -10.45
C ALA A 174 -4.91 -20.18 -10.79
N THR A 175 -3.88 -19.38 -10.47
CA THR A 175 -2.48 -19.77 -10.68
C THR A 175 -1.93 -20.65 -9.55
N GLY A 176 -2.74 -20.93 -8.54
CA GLY A 176 -2.38 -21.72 -7.37
C GLY A 176 -1.60 -20.99 -6.28
N LYS A 177 -0.98 -19.85 -6.55
CA LYS A 177 -0.23 -19.08 -5.54
C LYS A 177 -1.18 -18.37 -4.59
N PRO A 178 -1.07 -18.57 -3.25
CA PRO A 178 -1.89 -17.87 -2.28
C PRO A 178 -1.51 -16.38 -2.23
N ILE A 179 -2.48 -15.53 -1.90
CA ILE A 179 -2.25 -14.12 -1.61
C ILE A 179 -1.90 -14.00 -0.13
N VAL A 180 -0.64 -14.24 0.15
CA VAL A 180 -0.03 -14.17 1.49
C VAL A 180 1.24 -13.37 1.39
N ALA A 181 1.44 -12.43 2.32
CA ALA A 181 2.68 -11.68 2.48
C ALA A 181 3.32 -12.03 3.82
N GLU A 182 4.61 -12.34 3.80
CA GLU A 182 5.44 -12.45 5.00
C GLU A 182 6.30 -11.20 5.10
N LEU A 183 6.17 -10.49 6.22
CA LEU A 183 6.86 -9.25 6.50
C LEU A 183 7.83 -9.49 7.66
N GLN A 184 9.12 -9.25 7.42
CA GLN A 184 10.12 -9.35 8.46
C GLN A 184 10.15 -8.03 9.25
N LEU A 185 9.84 -8.12 10.52
CA LEU A 185 9.90 -7.00 11.46
C LEU A 185 11.33 -6.78 11.95
N ALA A 186 11.61 -5.57 12.43
CA ALA A 186 12.83 -5.32 13.19
C ALA A 186 12.74 -5.97 14.58
N PRO A 187 13.88 -6.29 15.21
CA PRO A 187 13.91 -6.73 16.61
C PRO A 187 13.19 -5.74 17.54
N TRP A 188 12.53 -6.29 18.56
CA TRP A 188 11.87 -5.51 19.61
C TRP A 188 12.88 -4.94 20.59
#